data_b2aec863f4b33982ddfb33d9a1e30f8c
#
_entry.id   b2aec863f4b33982ddfb33d9a1e30f8c
#
_cell.length_a   1.000
_cell.length_b   1.000
_cell.length_c   1.000
_cell.angle_alpha   90.00
_cell.angle_beta   90.00
_cell.angle_gamma   90.00
#
_symmetry.space_group_name_H-M   'P 1'
#
loop_
_entity.id
_entity.type
_entity.pdbx_description
1 polymer ?
#
loop_
_entity_poly.entity_id
_entity_poly.type
_entity_poly.pdbx_seq_one_letter_code
_entity_poly.pdbx_strand_id
1 'polypeptide(L)'
;SVSNCALGSFAATSTTVYTATCTATADGATTIDVAAGGFTDAAGATNAAATQFTWTQDDTGPTMTITAAEVADGGTSNDAALSLTFTSNEATSTFAVGDISVSNGAMSAFSQTSTSVYTATFTPTADGATTIDVAAGGFTDAVGNTNSAATQFNWVSDQADDPSITSS
;
A
#
# COMPACT_ATOMS: atom_id res chain seq x y z
N SER A 1 23.08 -18.44 12.78
CA SER A 1 22.12 -17.52 13.40
C SER A 1 21.12 -16.99 12.38
N VAL A 2 19.97 -16.55 12.83
CA VAL A 2 18.93 -15.98 11.99
C VAL A 2 18.37 -14.72 12.66
N SER A 3 17.87 -13.76 11.85
CA SER A 3 17.15 -12.59 12.33
C SER A 3 15.84 -12.48 11.56
N ASN A 4 14.76 -12.08 12.24
CA ASN A 4 13.41 -11.94 11.72
C ASN A 4 12.87 -13.23 11.08
N CYS A 5 13.32 -14.41 11.52
CA CYS A 5 12.73 -15.67 11.08
C CYS A 5 12.86 -16.77 12.14
N ALA A 6 11.89 -17.69 12.14
CA ALA A 6 11.94 -18.94 12.88
C ALA A 6 12.55 -20.03 12.00
N LEU A 7 13.67 -20.60 12.44
CA LEU A 7 14.33 -21.72 11.74
C LEU A 7 13.65 -23.04 12.15
N GLY A 8 13.28 -23.84 11.16
CA GLY A 8 12.66 -25.15 11.35
C GLY A 8 13.16 -26.19 10.35
N SER A 9 12.75 -27.43 10.57
CA SER A 9 13.01 -28.57 9.66
C SER A 9 14.47 -28.72 9.23
N PHE A 10 15.43 -28.43 10.14
CA PHE A 10 16.85 -28.63 9.85
C PHE A 10 17.16 -30.13 9.65
N ALA A 11 17.72 -30.49 8.51
CA ALA A 11 18.03 -31.86 8.14
C ALA A 11 19.28 -31.96 7.28
N ALA A 12 20.08 -33.01 7.47
CA ALA A 12 21.14 -33.41 6.55
C ALA A 12 20.51 -34.27 5.44
N THR A 13 20.67 -33.85 4.18
CA THR A 13 20.26 -34.63 3.00
C THR A 13 21.40 -35.43 2.40
N SER A 14 22.65 -35.06 2.73
CA SER A 14 23.87 -35.81 2.44
C SER A 14 24.96 -35.44 3.46
N THR A 15 26.17 -35.97 3.28
CA THR A 15 27.32 -35.61 4.13
C THR A 15 27.79 -34.14 3.97
N THR A 16 27.33 -33.44 2.91
CA THR A 16 27.76 -32.08 2.57
C THR A 16 26.58 -31.11 2.33
N VAL A 17 25.35 -31.60 2.32
CA VAL A 17 24.16 -30.78 2.05
C VAL A 17 23.19 -30.83 3.22
N TYR A 18 22.82 -29.67 3.72
CA TYR A 18 21.84 -29.47 4.79
C TYR A 18 20.72 -28.55 4.30
N THR A 19 19.53 -28.83 4.75
CA THR A 19 18.34 -28.03 4.43
C THR A 19 17.68 -27.54 5.71
N ALA A 20 17.01 -26.39 5.65
CA ALA A 20 16.19 -25.86 6.70
C ALA A 20 15.06 -25.00 6.09
N THR A 21 13.98 -24.82 6.85
CA THR A 21 12.98 -23.78 6.55
C THR A 21 13.26 -22.57 7.43
N CYS A 22 13.10 -21.36 6.86
CA CYS A 22 13.14 -20.10 7.58
C CYS A 22 11.81 -19.40 7.30
N THR A 23 10.94 -19.36 8.32
CA THR A 23 9.65 -18.69 8.23
C THR A 23 9.78 -17.30 8.82
N ALA A 24 9.63 -16.25 8.02
CA ALA A 24 9.69 -14.88 8.50
C ALA A 24 8.65 -14.64 9.60
N THR A 25 8.98 -13.80 10.57
CA THR A 25 8.14 -13.52 11.75
C THR A 25 7.49 -12.15 11.70
N ALA A 26 7.98 -11.26 10.85
CA ALA A 26 7.43 -9.93 10.61
C ALA A 26 7.96 -9.37 9.28
N ASP A 27 7.35 -8.30 8.80
CA ASP A 27 7.88 -7.52 7.68
C ASP A 27 9.23 -6.90 8.04
N GLY A 28 10.09 -6.75 7.03
CA GLY A 28 11.40 -6.17 7.17
C GLY A 28 12.57 -7.09 6.77
N ALA A 29 13.78 -6.62 7.03
CA ALA A 29 15.00 -7.33 6.67
C ALA A 29 15.11 -8.65 7.45
N THR A 30 15.32 -9.74 6.71
CA THR A 30 15.51 -11.10 7.25
C THR A 30 16.88 -11.59 6.86
N THR A 31 17.61 -12.21 7.78
CA THR A 31 18.99 -12.69 7.54
C THR A 31 19.21 -14.12 8.02
N ILE A 32 20.08 -14.83 7.33
CA ILE A 32 20.62 -16.14 7.73
C ILE A 32 22.13 -16.10 7.66
N ASP A 33 22.79 -16.51 8.76
CA ASP A 33 24.22 -16.57 8.89
C ASP A 33 24.70 -17.94 9.37
N VAL A 34 25.83 -18.38 8.84
CA VAL A 34 26.64 -19.49 9.37
C VAL A 34 27.98 -18.92 9.78
N ALA A 35 28.20 -18.79 11.09
CA ALA A 35 29.44 -18.27 11.64
C ALA A 35 30.63 -19.21 11.41
N ALA A 36 31.84 -18.66 11.41
CA ALA A 36 33.06 -19.47 11.44
C ALA A 36 33.14 -20.28 12.75
N GLY A 37 33.73 -21.44 12.69
CA GLY A 37 33.98 -22.28 13.87
C GLY A 37 32.75 -23.00 14.45
N GLY A 38 31.60 -22.98 13.75
CA GLY A 38 30.37 -23.61 14.19
C GLY A 38 30.32 -25.13 14.01
N PHE A 39 31.11 -25.68 13.10
CA PHE A 39 31.24 -27.11 12.85
C PHE A 39 32.62 -27.46 12.29
N THR A 40 32.94 -28.75 12.22
CA THR A 40 34.24 -29.24 11.69
C THR A 40 34.03 -30.27 10.59
N ASP A 41 35.04 -30.42 9.73
CA ASP A 41 35.13 -31.55 8.82
C ASP A 41 35.59 -32.83 9.51
N ALA A 42 35.75 -33.93 8.77
CA ALA A 42 36.21 -35.22 9.28
C ALA A 42 37.68 -35.20 9.78
N ALA A 43 38.48 -34.22 9.36
CA ALA A 43 39.86 -34.04 9.81
C ALA A 43 39.95 -33.09 11.04
N GLY A 44 38.83 -32.53 11.51
CA GLY A 44 38.75 -31.63 12.66
C GLY A 44 39.02 -30.16 12.33
N ALA A 45 39.11 -29.79 11.06
CA ALA A 45 39.24 -28.40 10.66
C ALA A 45 37.88 -27.67 10.74
N THR A 46 37.88 -26.45 11.33
CA THR A 46 36.68 -25.65 11.52
C THR A 46 36.24 -24.95 10.23
N ASN A 47 34.93 -24.73 10.07
CA ASN A 47 34.37 -24.00 8.92
C ASN A 47 34.78 -22.53 8.93
N ALA A 48 34.92 -21.93 7.73
CA ALA A 48 34.91 -20.50 7.53
C ALA A 48 33.46 -19.96 7.62
N ALA A 49 33.28 -18.67 7.91
CA ALA A 49 31.98 -18.03 7.86
C ALA A 49 31.39 -18.05 6.44
N ALA A 50 30.11 -18.30 6.31
CA ALA A 50 29.41 -18.16 5.06
C ALA A 50 29.12 -16.67 4.75
N THR A 51 28.93 -16.35 3.48
CA THR A 51 28.32 -15.06 3.11
C THR A 51 26.89 -15.02 3.63
N GLN A 52 26.52 -13.92 4.30
CA GLN A 52 25.17 -13.73 4.81
C GLN A 52 24.15 -13.81 3.68
N PHE A 53 23.09 -14.58 3.87
CA PHE A 53 21.90 -14.55 3.03
C PHE A 53 20.88 -13.58 3.62
N THR A 54 20.32 -12.70 2.78
CA THR A 54 19.36 -11.69 3.22
C THR A 54 18.26 -11.48 2.18
N TRP A 55 17.04 -11.21 2.67
CA TRP A 55 15.91 -10.72 1.87
C TRP A 55 15.06 -9.78 2.71
N THR A 56 14.12 -9.06 2.06
CA THR A 56 13.09 -8.27 2.76
C THR A 56 11.77 -9.03 2.69
N GLN A 57 11.19 -9.31 3.85
CA GLN A 57 9.84 -9.84 3.97
C GLN A 57 8.86 -8.68 3.93
N ASP A 58 7.76 -8.84 3.19
CA ASP A 58 6.66 -7.89 3.12
C ASP A 58 5.35 -8.65 2.86
N ASP A 59 4.51 -8.73 3.87
CA ASP A 59 3.20 -9.38 3.84
C ASP A 59 2.07 -8.35 4.04
N THR A 60 2.40 -7.04 4.10
CA THR A 60 1.45 -5.97 4.37
C THR A 60 1.05 -5.27 3.06
N GLY A 61 -0.24 -5.29 2.75
CA GLY A 61 -0.75 -4.59 1.57
C GLY A 61 -0.95 -3.09 1.79
N PRO A 62 -0.96 -2.30 0.70
CA PRO A 62 -1.08 -0.85 0.77
C PRO A 62 -2.43 -0.38 1.31
N THR A 63 -2.40 0.76 1.99
CA THR A 63 -3.58 1.53 2.41
C THR A 63 -3.63 2.86 1.67
N MET A 64 -4.84 3.34 1.32
CA MET A 64 -5.01 4.59 0.57
C MET A 64 -5.73 5.64 1.41
N THR A 65 -5.21 6.86 1.43
CA THR A 65 -5.87 8.05 1.97
C THR A 65 -6.33 8.94 0.83
N ILE A 66 -7.57 9.43 0.91
CA ILE A 66 -8.20 10.31 -0.09
C ILE A 66 -8.38 11.69 0.53
N THR A 67 -7.93 12.73 -0.15
CA THR A 67 -8.10 14.13 0.28
C THR A 67 -8.49 15.02 -0.90
N ALA A 68 -9.16 16.12 -0.62
CA ALA A 68 -9.40 17.21 -1.58
C ALA A 68 -8.77 18.50 -1.06
N ALA A 69 -8.37 19.39 -1.98
CA ALA A 69 -7.78 20.68 -1.62
C ALA A 69 -8.85 21.69 -1.17
N GLU A 70 -10.05 21.60 -1.73
CA GLU A 70 -11.12 22.60 -1.60
C GLU A 70 -12.04 22.32 -0.40
N VAL A 71 -12.19 21.05 0.02
CA VAL A 71 -13.12 20.63 1.07
C VAL A 71 -12.53 19.50 1.91
N ALA A 72 -12.79 19.51 3.20
CA ALA A 72 -12.49 18.38 4.09
C ALA A 72 -13.55 17.28 3.96
N ASP A 73 -13.19 16.05 4.35
CA ASP A 73 -14.13 14.93 4.44
C ASP A 73 -15.33 15.29 5.36
N GLY A 74 -16.54 15.01 4.91
CA GLY A 74 -17.78 15.38 5.57
C GLY A 74 -18.22 16.83 5.41
N GLY A 75 -17.45 17.67 4.69
CA GLY A 75 -17.74 19.09 4.50
C GLY A 75 -18.78 19.39 3.42
N THR A 76 -19.00 20.69 3.16
CA THR A 76 -19.82 21.21 2.07
C THR A 76 -18.96 22.15 1.22
N SER A 77 -19.08 22.11 -0.10
CA SER A 77 -18.36 22.97 -1.02
C SER A 77 -19.26 23.37 -2.21
N ASN A 78 -19.09 24.61 -2.66
CA ASN A 78 -19.68 25.13 -3.89
C ASN A 78 -18.69 25.14 -5.05
N ASP A 79 -17.55 24.50 -4.91
CA ASP A 79 -16.54 24.40 -5.97
C ASP A 79 -17.06 23.55 -7.13
N ALA A 80 -16.89 24.07 -8.35
CA ALA A 80 -17.31 23.38 -9.58
C ALA A 80 -16.50 22.11 -9.86
N ALA A 81 -15.33 21.96 -9.24
CA ALA A 81 -14.49 20.78 -9.32
C ALA A 81 -13.57 20.69 -8.11
N LEU A 82 -13.23 19.47 -7.69
CA LEU A 82 -12.29 19.20 -6.60
C LEU A 82 -10.98 18.66 -7.15
N SER A 83 -9.88 19.13 -6.57
CA SER A 83 -8.52 18.63 -6.79
C SER A 83 -8.25 17.51 -5.78
N LEU A 84 -8.34 16.26 -6.22
CA LEU A 84 -8.17 15.09 -5.37
C LEU A 84 -6.71 14.64 -5.33
N THR A 85 -6.30 14.18 -4.16
CA THR A 85 -5.05 13.48 -3.93
C THR A 85 -5.31 12.13 -3.26
N PHE A 86 -4.76 11.08 -3.85
CA PHE A 86 -4.75 9.72 -3.33
C PHE A 86 -3.33 9.42 -2.88
N THR A 87 -3.14 9.14 -1.59
CA THR A 87 -1.82 8.87 -1.01
C THR A 87 -1.80 7.47 -0.42
N SER A 88 -0.94 6.61 -0.95
CA SER A 88 -0.67 5.29 -0.38
C SER A 88 0.43 5.39 0.69
N ASN A 89 0.34 4.57 1.74
CA ASN A 89 1.38 4.44 2.76
C ASN A 89 2.70 3.85 2.20
N GLU A 90 2.63 3.20 1.03
CA GLU A 90 3.77 2.57 0.35
C GLU A 90 3.65 2.66 -1.17
N ALA A 91 4.70 2.21 -1.89
CA ALA A 91 4.69 2.20 -3.35
C ALA A 91 3.66 1.20 -3.90
N THR A 92 2.84 1.66 -4.83
CA THR A 92 1.84 0.82 -5.52
C THR A 92 2.25 0.58 -6.98
N SER A 93 1.88 -0.56 -7.53
CA SER A 93 2.26 -0.95 -8.89
C SER A 93 1.11 -0.94 -9.90
N THR A 94 -0.14 -1.06 -9.45
CA THR A 94 -1.30 -1.29 -10.33
C THR A 94 -2.45 -0.32 -10.11
N PHE A 95 -2.38 0.63 -9.17
CA PHE A 95 -3.47 1.57 -8.91
C PHE A 95 -3.79 2.43 -10.15
N ALA A 96 -5.05 2.43 -10.54
CA ALA A 96 -5.57 3.07 -11.74
C ALA A 96 -6.93 3.74 -11.47
N VAL A 97 -7.39 4.60 -12.37
CA VAL A 97 -8.71 5.25 -12.26
C VAL A 97 -9.87 4.26 -12.14
N GLY A 98 -9.71 3.04 -12.68
CA GLY A 98 -10.72 1.98 -12.59
C GLY A 98 -10.92 1.40 -11.19
N ASP A 99 -9.98 1.62 -10.25
CA ASP A 99 -10.08 1.18 -8.85
C ASP A 99 -10.84 2.18 -7.98
N ILE A 100 -11.24 3.32 -8.56
CA ILE A 100 -11.94 4.39 -7.87
C ILE A 100 -13.42 4.36 -8.29
N SER A 101 -14.32 4.23 -7.34
CA SER A 101 -15.75 4.41 -7.55
C SER A 101 -16.23 5.74 -6.98
N VAL A 102 -17.14 6.40 -7.70
CA VAL A 102 -17.65 7.72 -7.34
C VAL A 102 -19.17 7.79 -7.48
N SER A 103 -19.81 8.64 -6.69
CA SER A 103 -21.23 8.99 -6.84
C SER A 103 -21.38 10.48 -7.17
N ASN A 104 -22.48 10.84 -7.82
CA ASN A 104 -22.88 12.22 -8.12
C ASN A 104 -21.79 13.05 -8.84
N GLY A 105 -21.02 12.43 -9.73
CA GLY A 105 -20.01 13.15 -10.50
C GLY A 105 -19.12 12.24 -11.34
N ALA A 106 -18.07 12.79 -11.89
CA ALA A 106 -17.12 12.10 -12.76
C ALA A 106 -15.66 12.47 -12.44
N MET A 107 -14.78 11.49 -12.60
CA MET A 107 -13.34 11.65 -12.50
C MET A 107 -12.73 12.02 -13.84
N SER A 108 -11.72 12.88 -13.80
CA SER A 108 -10.88 13.24 -14.97
C SER A 108 -9.44 13.51 -14.53
N ALA A 109 -8.54 13.71 -15.50
CA ALA A 109 -7.14 14.08 -15.27
C ALA A 109 -6.41 13.21 -14.23
N PHE A 110 -6.74 11.91 -14.15
CA PHE A 110 -6.02 10.98 -13.28
C PHE A 110 -4.56 10.90 -13.71
N SER A 111 -3.64 11.06 -12.75
CA SER A 111 -2.20 11.07 -12.99
C SER A 111 -1.43 10.53 -11.79
N GLN A 112 -0.44 9.70 -12.03
CA GLN A 112 0.54 9.31 -11.04
C GLN A 112 1.61 10.39 -10.91
N THR A 113 1.82 10.92 -9.71
CA THR A 113 2.85 11.94 -9.42
C THR A 113 4.09 11.35 -8.76
N SER A 114 3.94 10.21 -8.06
CA SER A 114 5.03 9.40 -7.52
C SER A 114 4.60 7.95 -7.41
N THR A 115 5.47 7.05 -6.92
CA THR A 115 5.12 5.63 -6.71
C THR A 115 4.01 5.40 -5.68
N SER A 116 3.68 6.41 -4.86
CA SER A 116 2.67 6.32 -3.79
C SER A 116 1.65 7.48 -3.81
N VAL A 117 1.75 8.43 -4.75
CA VAL A 117 0.84 9.59 -4.82
C VAL A 117 0.24 9.72 -6.20
N TYR A 118 -1.07 9.87 -6.24
CA TYR A 118 -1.87 10.06 -7.45
C TYR A 118 -2.80 11.25 -7.26
N THR A 119 -3.12 11.92 -8.36
CA THR A 119 -4.02 13.07 -8.39
C THR A 119 -5.11 12.85 -9.43
N ALA A 120 -6.26 13.48 -9.20
CA ALA A 120 -7.34 13.52 -10.18
C ALA A 120 -8.19 14.78 -9.96
N THR A 121 -9.01 15.10 -10.95
CA THR A 121 -10.06 16.11 -10.83
C THR A 121 -11.41 15.41 -10.75
N PHE A 122 -12.22 15.78 -9.77
CA PHE A 122 -13.61 15.35 -9.68
C PHE A 122 -14.53 16.51 -9.99
N THR A 123 -15.55 16.28 -10.83
CA THR A 123 -16.56 17.28 -11.19
C THR A 123 -17.95 16.75 -10.78
N PRO A 124 -18.62 17.40 -9.81
CA PRO A 124 -19.99 17.05 -9.44
C PRO A 124 -20.96 17.25 -10.61
N THR A 125 -22.03 16.45 -10.67
CA THR A 125 -23.09 16.59 -11.69
C THR A 125 -24.32 17.29 -11.18
N ALA A 126 -24.52 17.33 -9.85
CA ALA A 126 -25.66 17.98 -9.20
C ALA A 126 -25.32 18.31 -7.75
N ASP A 127 -26.17 19.16 -7.12
CA ASP A 127 -26.13 19.36 -5.68
C ASP A 127 -26.49 18.07 -4.93
N GLY A 128 -25.92 17.90 -3.74
CA GLY A 128 -26.20 16.77 -2.87
C GLY A 128 -24.95 15.98 -2.46
N ALA A 129 -25.20 14.86 -1.78
CA ALA A 129 -24.17 13.99 -1.26
C ALA A 129 -23.34 13.37 -2.38
N THR A 130 -22.03 13.40 -2.18
CA THR A 130 -21.03 12.88 -3.12
C THR A 130 -20.03 11.99 -2.39
N THR A 131 -19.63 10.89 -2.98
CA THR A 131 -18.68 9.93 -2.39
C THR A 131 -17.59 9.55 -3.36
N ILE A 132 -16.41 9.26 -2.81
CA ILE A 132 -15.28 8.66 -3.51
C ILE A 132 -14.79 7.47 -2.68
N ASP A 133 -14.69 6.31 -3.31
CA ASP A 133 -14.29 5.05 -2.68
C ASP A 133 -13.16 4.39 -3.45
N VAL A 134 -12.25 3.74 -2.70
CA VAL A 134 -11.27 2.79 -3.20
C VAL A 134 -11.47 1.49 -2.42
N ALA A 135 -11.98 0.47 -3.10
CA ALA A 135 -12.29 -0.82 -2.49
C ALA A 135 -11.01 -1.63 -2.18
N ALA A 136 -11.13 -2.61 -1.28
CA ALA A 136 -10.06 -3.59 -1.07
C ALA A 136 -9.85 -4.47 -2.30
N GLY A 137 -8.61 -4.89 -2.56
CA GLY A 137 -8.25 -5.85 -3.60
C GLY A 137 -8.22 -5.28 -5.02
N GLY A 138 -8.29 -3.94 -5.20
CA GLY A 138 -8.25 -3.29 -6.52
C GLY A 138 -6.83 -3.16 -7.08
N PHE A 139 -5.84 -2.97 -6.23
CA PHE A 139 -4.45 -2.79 -6.63
C PHE A 139 -3.48 -3.46 -5.65
N THR A 140 -2.20 -3.48 -6.00
CA THR A 140 -1.15 -4.13 -5.21
C THR A 140 0.05 -3.22 -5.00
N ASP A 141 0.90 -3.59 -4.04
CA ASP A 141 2.27 -3.12 -3.94
C ASP A 141 3.20 -3.78 -4.97
N ALA A 142 4.52 -3.60 -4.82
CA ALA A 142 5.53 -4.13 -5.71
C ALA A 142 5.77 -5.65 -5.56
N VAL A 143 5.39 -6.25 -4.42
CA VAL A 143 5.57 -7.69 -4.15
C VAL A 143 4.28 -8.48 -4.33
N GLY A 144 3.14 -7.81 -4.54
CA GLY A 144 1.86 -8.44 -4.89
C GLY A 144 0.85 -8.50 -3.75
N ASN A 145 1.09 -7.84 -2.61
CA ASN A 145 0.10 -7.74 -1.54
C ASN A 145 -1.04 -6.80 -1.98
N THR A 146 -2.28 -7.22 -1.78
CA THR A 146 -3.45 -6.45 -2.20
C THR A 146 -3.79 -5.37 -1.18
N ASN A 147 -4.30 -4.22 -1.67
CA ASN A 147 -4.70 -3.11 -0.82
C ASN A 147 -5.88 -3.45 0.10
N SER A 148 -5.91 -2.81 1.28
CA SER A 148 -7.12 -2.67 2.10
C SER A 148 -8.02 -1.55 1.57
N ALA A 149 -9.33 -1.57 1.91
CA ALA A 149 -10.25 -0.50 1.53
C ALA A 149 -9.82 0.83 2.15
N ALA A 150 -9.90 1.92 1.38
CA ALA A 150 -9.76 3.26 1.92
C ALA A 150 -10.98 3.64 2.79
N THR A 151 -10.78 4.58 3.71
CA THR A 151 -11.91 5.30 4.29
C THR A 151 -12.58 6.11 3.18
N GLN A 152 -13.90 5.96 3.03
CA GLN A 152 -14.68 6.72 2.04
C GLN A 152 -14.46 8.22 2.27
N PHE A 153 -14.13 8.95 1.22
CA PHE A 153 -14.17 10.41 1.20
C PHE A 153 -15.56 10.87 0.74
N ASN A 154 -16.21 11.73 1.51
CA ASN A 154 -17.55 12.22 1.21
C ASN A 154 -17.67 13.72 1.49
N TRP A 155 -18.54 14.39 0.76
CA TRP A 155 -18.92 15.78 1.00
C TRP A 155 -20.29 16.07 0.39
N VAL A 156 -20.81 17.28 0.65
CA VAL A 156 -22.01 17.78 0.00
C VAL A 156 -21.61 18.82 -1.05
N SER A 157 -21.95 18.58 -2.30
CA SER A 157 -21.88 19.59 -3.36
C SER A 157 -23.09 20.51 -3.23
N ASP A 158 -22.86 21.83 -3.19
CA ASP A 158 -23.91 22.86 -3.10
C ASP A 158 -23.52 24.01 -4.04
N GLN A 159 -23.84 23.82 -5.32
CA GLN A 159 -23.55 24.79 -6.41
C GLN A 159 -24.73 25.72 -6.69
N ALA A 160 -25.83 25.56 -5.94
CA ALA A 160 -27.02 26.40 -6.08
C ALA A 160 -26.68 27.86 -5.80
N ASP A 161 -27.20 28.74 -6.63
CA ASP A 161 -27.08 30.19 -6.46
C ASP A 161 -27.55 30.65 -5.09
N ASP A 162 -26.81 31.64 -4.53
CA ASP A 162 -27.14 32.37 -3.33
C ASP A 162 -28.66 32.72 -3.27
N PRO A 163 -29.36 32.51 -2.14
CA PRO A 163 -30.80 32.70 -2.05
C PRO A 163 -31.19 34.10 -2.52
N SER A 164 -31.89 34.18 -3.65
CA SER A 164 -32.38 35.46 -4.19
C SER A 164 -33.43 36.02 -3.26
N ILE A 165 -33.17 37.16 -2.61
CA ILE A 165 -34.18 37.93 -1.89
C ILE A 165 -35.01 38.65 -2.95
N THR A 166 -36.15 38.09 -3.32
CA THR A 166 -37.16 38.84 -4.09
C THR A 166 -37.92 39.76 -3.12
N SER A 167 -37.56 41.05 -3.10
CA SER A 167 -38.36 42.06 -2.44
C SER A 167 -39.64 42.30 -3.28
N SER A 168 -40.76 41.99 -2.69
CA SER A 168 -42.11 42.38 -3.21
C SER A 168 -42.49 43.77 -2.77
#